data_25e67d6ce8cd502bb176260e59a563d9
#
_entry.id   25e67d6ce8cd502bb176260e59a563d9
#
_cell.length_a   1.000
_cell.length_b   1.000
_cell.length_c   1.000
_cell.angle_alpha   90.00
_cell.angle_beta   90.00
_cell.angle_gamma   90.00
#
_symmetry.space_group_name_H-M   'P 1'
#
loop_
_entity.id
_entity.type
_entity.pdbx_description
1 polymer ?
#
loop_
_entity_poly.entity_id
_entity_poly.type
_entity_poly.pdbx_seq_one_letter_code
_entity_poly.pdbx_strand_id
1 'polypeptide(L)'
;SFIMDDQQEFHEFLEQNRQYWDYVDETLEQQMQGLSQIRLYLEDRPGVQEELALLRAHLDQFRTQHPALPLGALELQTSSMQNEDWENNWKQYYQPIPIGQRLIVLPQWMAEQTQTDRIPVILDPGMIFGTGAHASTQMCLAALEQLVQPGDFVLDLGSGSGILSIAALRLGAGCAIGVDIDPKSEDIARENAAMNGLDASVFTAQ
;
A
#
# COMPACT_ATOMS: atom_id res chain seq x y z
N SER A 1 9.98 -13.38 10.27
CA SER A 1 8.56 -13.43 9.85
C SER A 1 8.37 -14.49 8.79
N PHE A 2 7.15 -14.97 8.63
CA PHE A 2 6.81 -15.90 7.54
C PHE A 2 5.49 -15.44 6.89
N ILE A 3 5.34 -15.79 5.61
CA ILE A 3 4.10 -15.59 4.83
C ILE A 3 3.76 -16.96 4.22
N MET A 4 2.49 -17.34 4.30
CA MET A 4 1.97 -18.52 3.66
C MET A 4 1.08 -18.09 2.50
N ASP A 5 1.41 -18.53 1.30
CA ASP A 5 0.64 -18.29 0.09
C ASP A 5 0.09 -19.65 -0.37
N ASP A 6 -1.21 -19.85 -0.24
CA ASP A 6 -1.90 -21.07 -0.64
C ASP A 6 -3.16 -20.74 -1.43
N GLN A 7 -3.35 -21.39 -2.56
CA GLN A 7 -4.49 -21.17 -3.45
C GLN A 7 -5.82 -21.45 -2.77
N GLN A 8 -5.89 -22.51 -1.95
CA GLN A 8 -7.14 -22.89 -1.29
C GLN A 8 -7.52 -21.89 -0.21
N GLU A 9 -6.56 -21.46 0.63
CA GLU A 9 -6.80 -20.42 1.64
C GLU A 9 -7.19 -19.09 0.99
N PHE A 10 -6.58 -18.75 -0.15
CA PHE A 10 -6.93 -17.55 -0.90
C PHE A 10 -8.38 -17.60 -1.41
N HIS A 11 -8.83 -18.72 -1.97
CA HIS A 11 -10.21 -18.89 -2.40
C HIS A 11 -11.20 -18.87 -1.22
N GLU A 12 -10.89 -19.56 -0.13
CA GLU A 12 -11.72 -19.54 1.08
C GLU A 12 -11.83 -18.12 1.66
N PHE A 13 -10.73 -17.36 1.67
CA PHE A 13 -10.73 -15.96 2.07
C PHE A 13 -11.62 -15.09 1.18
N LEU A 14 -11.54 -15.26 -0.14
CA LEU A 14 -12.40 -14.54 -1.10
C LEU A 14 -13.88 -14.88 -0.92
N GLU A 15 -14.23 -16.18 -0.74
CA GLU A 15 -15.60 -16.59 -0.50
C GLU A 15 -16.19 -16.04 0.80
N GLN A 16 -15.43 -16.09 1.90
CA GLN A 16 -15.84 -15.56 3.21
C GLN A 16 -16.01 -14.03 3.20
N ASN A 17 -15.27 -13.34 2.36
CA ASN A 17 -15.27 -11.88 2.27
C ASN A 17 -15.95 -11.35 1.01
N ARG A 18 -16.69 -12.16 0.28
CA ARG A 18 -17.32 -11.82 -1.01
C ARG A 18 -18.20 -10.56 -0.96
N GLN A 19 -18.76 -10.25 0.20
CA GLN A 19 -19.54 -9.03 0.41
C GLN A 19 -18.71 -7.73 0.38
N TYR A 20 -17.38 -7.83 0.51
CA TYR A 20 -16.45 -6.68 0.54
C TYR A 20 -15.67 -6.52 -0.76
N TRP A 21 -15.73 -7.52 -1.68
CA TRP A 21 -14.93 -7.56 -2.89
C TRP A 21 -15.85 -7.83 -4.09
N ASP A 22 -16.13 -6.80 -4.86
CA ASP A 22 -16.92 -6.94 -6.09
C ASP A 22 -16.08 -7.43 -7.28
N TYR A 23 -14.74 -7.35 -7.17
CA TYR A 23 -13.81 -7.72 -8.24
C TYR A 23 -12.46 -8.17 -7.66
N VAL A 24 -11.97 -9.28 -8.14
CA VAL A 24 -10.60 -9.76 -7.92
C VAL A 24 -9.84 -9.63 -9.24
N ASP A 25 -8.65 -9.09 -9.20
CA ASP A 25 -7.81 -8.96 -10.40
C ASP A 25 -7.48 -10.34 -10.97
N GLU A 26 -7.81 -10.57 -12.24
CA GLU A 26 -7.55 -11.84 -12.94
C GLU A 26 -6.06 -12.23 -12.92
N THR A 27 -5.16 -11.24 -12.91
CA THR A 27 -3.72 -11.45 -12.78
C THR A 27 -3.35 -12.04 -11.43
N LEU A 28 -4.01 -11.62 -10.37
CA LEU A 28 -3.80 -12.15 -9.02
C LEU A 28 -4.30 -13.59 -8.91
N GLU A 29 -5.48 -13.88 -9.45
CA GLU A 29 -6.00 -15.26 -9.50
C GLU A 29 -5.07 -16.19 -10.29
N GLN A 30 -4.55 -15.73 -11.43
CA GLN A 30 -3.60 -16.50 -12.23
C GLN A 30 -2.28 -16.75 -11.49
N GLN A 31 -1.78 -15.78 -10.74
CA GLN A 31 -0.57 -15.92 -9.92
C GLN A 31 -0.73 -16.88 -8.75
N MET A 32 -1.92 -16.96 -8.18
CA MET A 32 -2.24 -17.86 -7.07
C MET A 32 -2.56 -19.28 -7.55
N GLN A 33 -2.81 -19.48 -8.84
CA GLN A 33 -3.22 -20.78 -9.38
C GLN A 33 -2.11 -21.84 -9.23
N GLY A 34 -2.40 -22.88 -8.46
CA GLY A 34 -1.46 -23.97 -8.17
C GLY A 34 -0.35 -23.60 -7.20
N LEU A 35 -0.40 -22.41 -6.59
CA LEU A 35 0.59 -21.96 -5.63
C LEU A 35 0.28 -22.54 -4.23
N SER A 36 1.27 -23.21 -3.65
CA SER A 36 1.27 -23.61 -2.24
C SER A 36 2.71 -23.48 -1.75
N GLN A 37 3.01 -22.36 -1.09
CA GLN A 37 4.37 -22.05 -0.63
C GLN A 37 4.37 -21.32 0.71
N ILE A 38 5.44 -21.54 1.47
CA ILE A 38 5.74 -20.77 2.68
C ILE A 38 7.00 -19.97 2.41
N ARG A 39 6.93 -18.66 2.55
CA ARG A 39 8.10 -17.77 2.49
C ARG A 39 8.56 -17.45 3.91
N LEU A 40 9.82 -17.74 4.19
CA LEU A 40 10.46 -17.42 5.46
C LEU A 40 11.51 -16.34 5.24
N TYR A 41 11.36 -15.22 5.94
CA TYR A 41 12.31 -14.11 5.89
C TYR A 41 13.25 -14.18 7.09
N LEU A 42 14.51 -14.39 6.83
CA LEU A 42 15.59 -14.44 7.82
C LEU A 42 16.54 -13.26 7.59
N GLU A 43 17.01 -12.69 8.68
CA GLU A 43 18.06 -11.68 8.64
C GLU A 43 19.41 -12.35 8.25
N ASP A 44 20.17 -11.71 7.37
CA ASP A 44 21.51 -12.19 7.00
C ASP A 44 22.48 -11.90 8.16
N ARG A 45 22.67 -12.91 8.99
CA ARG A 45 23.51 -12.87 10.19
C ARG A 45 24.40 -14.12 10.30
N PRO A 46 25.48 -14.06 11.06
CA PRO A 46 26.28 -15.25 11.33
C PRO A 46 25.40 -16.39 11.87
N GLY A 47 25.52 -17.58 11.28
CA GLY A 47 24.76 -18.77 11.65
C GLY A 47 23.49 -19.03 10.82
N VAL A 48 23.04 -18.11 9.97
CA VAL A 48 21.83 -18.31 9.15
C VAL A 48 21.97 -19.49 8.18
N GLN A 49 23.16 -19.75 7.67
CA GLN A 49 23.41 -20.88 6.76
C GLN A 49 23.27 -22.23 7.48
N GLU A 50 23.67 -22.31 8.74
CA GLU A 50 23.51 -23.50 9.58
C GLU A 50 22.02 -23.73 9.91
N GLU A 51 21.26 -22.66 10.18
CA GLU A 51 19.82 -22.74 10.38
C GLU A 51 19.08 -23.23 9.13
N LEU A 52 19.49 -22.75 7.94
CA LEU A 52 18.93 -23.22 6.66
C LEU A 52 19.29 -24.68 6.37
N ALA A 53 20.50 -25.11 6.72
CA ALA A 53 20.91 -26.50 6.60
C ALA A 53 20.10 -27.42 7.53
N LEU A 54 19.86 -27.00 8.77
CA LEU A 54 19.00 -27.69 9.72
C LEU A 54 17.55 -27.78 9.24
N LEU A 55 17.01 -26.68 8.72
CA LEU A 55 15.65 -26.66 8.16
C LEU A 55 15.53 -27.66 7.01
N ARG A 56 16.50 -27.67 6.09
CA ARG A 56 16.53 -28.63 4.97
C ARG A 56 16.54 -30.06 5.47
N ALA A 57 17.39 -30.38 6.44
CA ALA A 57 17.46 -31.71 7.02
C ALA A 57 16.15 -32.13 7.71
N HIS A 58 15.47 -31.19 8.39
CA HIS A 58 14.16 -31.47 9.00
C HIS A 58 13.07 -31.73 7.95
N LEU A 59 13.06 -30.98 6.84
CA LEU A 59 12.10 -31.21 5.74
C LEU A 59 12.31 -32.58 5.10
N ASP A 60 13.54 -33.02 4.87
CA ASP A 60 13.88 -34.33 4.34
C ASP A 60 13.47 -35.46 5.32
N GLN A 61 13.73 -35.26 6.62
CA GLN A 61 13.29 -36.18 7.66
C GLN A 61 11.77 -36.29 7.71
N PHE A 62 11.06 -35.15 7.67
CA PHE A 62 9.60 -35.12 7.69
C PHE A 62 8.99 -35.85 6.48
N ARG A 63 9.54 -35.62 5.28
CA ARG A 63 9.14 -36.36 4.08
C ARG A 63 9.32 -37.86 4.24
N THR A 64 10.42 -38.31 4.84
CA THR A 64 10.73 -39.71 5.05
C THR A 64 9.80 -40.35 6.08
N GLN A 65 9.42 -39.62 7.11
CA GLN A 65 8.52 -40.08 8.18
C GLN A 65 7.05 -40.14 7.73
N HIS A 66 6.67 -39.32 6.75
CA HIS A 66 5.29 -39.19 6.32
C HIS A 66 5.08 -39.44 4.81
N PRO A 67 5.47 -40.62 4.29
CA PRO A 67 5.44 -40.90 2.84
C PRO A 67 4.03 -40.95 2.24
N ALA A 68 2.99 -41.07 3.08
CA ALA A 68 1.60 -41.11 2.63
C ALA A 68 0.95 -39.71 2.53
N LEU A 69 1.58 -38.68 3.02
CA LEU A 69 1.06 -37.31 2.92
C LEU A 69 1.40 -36.67 1.57
N PRO A 70 0.45 -35.98 0.94
CA PRO A 70 0.67 -35.26 -0.32
C PRO A 70 1.44 -33.95 -0.08
N LEU A 71 2.70 -34.05 0.31
CA LEU A 71 3.53 -32.92 0.74
C LEU A 71 4.11 -32.09 -0.40
N GLY A 72 3.75 -32.38 -1.65
CA GLY A 72 4.31 -31.69 -2.80
C GLY A 72 5.84 -31.85 -2.90
N ALA A 73 6.52 -30.89 -3.48
CA ALA A 73 7.98 -30.94 -3.67
C ALA A 73 8.76 -30.79 -2.36
N LEU A 74 8.25 -30.05 -1.37
CA LEU A 74 9.00 -29.63 -0.16
C LEU A 74 10.41 -29.11 -0.51
N GLU A 75 10.50 -28.33 -1.57
CA GLU A 75 11.77 -27.81 -2.06
C GLU A 75 12.08 -26.50 -1.35
N LEU A 76 13.26 -26.43 -0.72
CA LEU A 76 13.75 -25.19 -0.09
C LEU A 76 14.55 -24.39 -1.12
N GLN A 77 13.95 -23.33 -1.63
CA GLN A 77 14.62 -22.35 -2.46
C GLN A 77 15.09 -21.18 -1.60
N THR A 78 16.29 -20.71 -1.82
CA THR A 78 16.86 -19.56 -1.11
C THR A 78 17.23 -18.46 -2.08
N SER A 79 16.84 -17.23 -1.77
CA SER A 79 17.28 -16.03 -2.46
C SER A 79 17.77 -15.01 -1.43
N SER A 80 18.80 -14.26 -1.76
CA SER A 80 19.20 -13.10 -0.96
C SER A 80 18.60 -11.84 -1.57
N MET A 81 18.06 -10.99 -0.73
CA MET A 81 17.52 -9.69 -1.11
C MET A 81 18.25 -8.64 -0.28
N GLN A 82 18.80 -7.62 -0.92
CA GLN A 82 19.41 -6.51 -0.17
C GLN A 82 18.30 -5.64 0.42
N ASN A 83 18.54 -5.06 1.59
CA ASN A 83 17.54 -4.20 2.26
C ASN A 83 17.11 -3.03 1.37
N GLU A 84 18.04 -2.46 0.61
CA GLU A 84 17.76 -1.38 -0.35
C GLU A 84 16.81 -1.82 -1.48
N ASP A 85 16.90 -3.05 -1.93
CA ASP A 85 15.99 -3.62 -2.93
C ASP A 85 14.61 -3.86 -2.33
N TRP A 86 14.52 -4.23 -1.06
CA TRP A 86 13.25 -4.45 -0.38
C TRP A 86 12.54 -3.13 -0.08
N GLU A 87 13.25 -2.12 0.41
CA GLU A 87 12.70 -0.79 0.68
C GLU A 87 12.22 -0.06 -0.58
N ASN A 88 12.80 -0.37 -1.75
CA ASN A 88 12.47 0.31 -3.00
C ASN A 88 11.63 -0.53 -3.97
N ASN A 89 11.59 -1.86 -3.80
CA ASN A 89 10.95 -2.76 -4.76
C ASN A 89 9.42 -2.54 -4.85
N TRP A 90 8.77 -2.14 -3.76
CA TRP A 90 7.35 -1.80 -3.78
C TRP A 90 7.05 -0.50 -4.54
N LYS A 91 8.01 0.44 -4.61
CA LYS A 91 7.86 1.71 -5.32
C LYS A 91 7.62 1.52 -6.83
N GLN A 92 8.19 0.47 -7.43
CA GLN A 92 8.02 0.18 -8.85
C GLN A 92 6.57 -0.21 -9.24
N TYR A 93 5.78 -0.68 -8.26
CA TYR A 93 4.38 -1.05 -8.49
C TYR A 93 3.42 0.14 -8.35
N TYR A 94 3.91 1.27 -7.82
CA TYR A 94 3.11 2.47 -7.76
C TYR A 94 3.00 3.12 -9.13
N GLN A 95 1.78 3.49 -9.48
CA GLN A 95 1.50 4.24 -10.68
C GLN A 95 0.74 5.52 -10.31
N PRO A 96 0.90 6.60 -11.10
CA PRO A 96 0.07 7.78 -10.97
C PRO A 96 -1.41 7.42 -11.07
N ILE A 97 -2.23 7.92 -10.15
CA ILE A 97 -3.67 7.64 -10.11
C ILE A 97 -4.43 8.87 -10.60
N PRO A 98 -4.89 8.90 -11.85
CA PRO A 98 -5.74 9.98 -12.33
C PRO A 98 -7.13 9.90 -11.68
N ILE A 99 -7.60 11.02 -11.14
CA ILE A 99 -8.90 11.15 -10.48
C ILE A 99 -9.73 12.17 -11.26
N GLY A 100 -10.98 11.80 -11.55
CA GLY A 100 -11.87 12.69 -12.31
C GLY A 100 -11.23 13.26 -13.55
N GLN A 101 -11.37 14.56 -13.79
CA GLN A 101 -10.81 15.27 -14.95
C GLN A 101 -9.57 16.12 -14.60
N ARG A 102 -9.46 16.59 -13.36
CA ARG A 102 -8.49 17.62 -12.97
C ARG A 102 -7.37 17.14 -12.06
N LEU A 103 -7.62 16.13 -11.21
CA LEU A 103 -6.67 15.67 -10.19
C LEU A 103 -5.83 14.48 -10.68
N ILE A 104 -4.64 14.35 -10.10
CA ILE A 104 -3.80 13.16 -10.18
C ILE A 104 -3.08 12.96 -8.85
N VAL A 105 -3.18 11.76 -8.29
CA VAL A 105 -2.43 11.40 -7.08
C VAL A 105 -1.09 10.80 -7.49
N LEU A 106 -0.01 11.33 -6.93
CA LEU A 106 1.36 10.97 -7.23
C LEU A 106 2.12 10.61 -5.96
N PRO A 107 2.89 9.54 -5.95
CA PRO A 107 3.89 9.34 -4.90
C PRO A 107 5.02 10.38 -5.06
N GLN A 108 5.64 10.78 -3.96
CA GLN A 108 6.67 11.81 -3.91
C GLN A 108 7.78 11.63 -4.95
N TRP A 109 8.29 10.40 -5.12
CA TRP A 109 9.40 10.10 -6.05
C TRP A 109 9.02 10.19 -7.52
N MET A 110 7.73 10.31 -7.86
CA MET A 110 7.26 10.47 -9.24
C MET A 110 6.87 11.91 -9.57
N ALA A 111 6.82 12.79 -8.58
CA ALA A 111 6.30 14.15 -8.75
C ALA A 111 7.07 14.97 -9.80
N GLU A 112 8.41 14.89 -9.79
CA GLU A 112 9.25 15.60 -10.76
C GLU A 112 9.30 14.97 -12.16
N GLN A 113 9.02 13.66 -12.23
CA GLN A 113 9.15 12.87 -13.47
C GLN A 113 7.85 12.82 -14.26
N THR A 114 6.71 13.10 -13.62
CA THR A 114 5.40 12.99 -14.25
C THR A 114 4.99 14.29 -14.91
N GLN A 115 5.01 14.31 -16.24
CA GLN A 115 4.45 15.42 -17.00
C GLN A 115 2.93 15.25 -17.13
N THR A 116 2.16 16.22 -16.63
CA THR A 116 0.70 16.16 -16.63
C THR A 116 0.09 17.56 -16.62
N ASP A 117 -1.05 17.70 -17.28
CA ASP A 117 -1.87 18.93 -17.22
C ASP A 117 -2.83 18.90 -16.00
N ARG A 118 -2.81 17.83 -15.22
CA ARG A 118 -3.65 17.66 -14.04
C ARG A 118 -3.01 18.30 -12.80
N ILE A 119 -3.83 18.64 -11.84
CA ILE A 119 -3.41 19.17 -10.54
C ILE A 119 -2.84 18.02 -9.71
N PRO A 120 -1.55 18.00 -9.37
CA PRO A 120 -0.97 16.92 -8.60
C PRO A 120 -1.33 17.04 -7.12
N VAL A 121 -1.63 15.89 -6.51
CA VAL A 121 -1.71 15.66 -5.07
C VAL A 121 -0.59 14.69 -4.73
N ILE A 122 0.46 15.21 -4.11
CA ILE A 122 1.71 14.48 -3.85
C ILE A 122 1.65 13.91 -2.43
N LEU A 123 1.96 12.63 -2.29
CA LEU A 123 1.92 11.92 -1.00
C LEU A 123 3.15 11.02 -0.84
N ASP A 124 3.49 10.73 0.42
CA ASP A 124 4.33 9.58 0.75
C ASP A 124 3.44 8.37 1.10
N PRO A 125 3.36 7.35 0.24
CA PRO A 125 2.50 6.18 0.47
C PRO A 125 3.01 5.23 1.57
N GLY A 126 4.20 5.45 2.12
CA GLY A 126 4.87 4.50 3.02
C GLY A 126 4.33 4.45 4.45
N MET A 127 3.51 5.40 4.87
CA MET A 127 3.33 5.66 6.30
C MET A 127 1.94 5.38 6.86
N ILE A 128 0.84 5.52 6.09
CA ILE A 128 -0.55 5.40 6.61
C ILE A 128 -1.55 5.04 5.50
N PHE A 129 -2.76 4.59 5.94
CA PHE A 129 -3.94 4.43 5.10
C PHE A 129 -4.32 5.77 4.41
N GLY A 130 -4.76 5.70 3.14
CA GLY A 130 -5.13 6.90 2.39
C GLY A 130 -4.15 7.28 1.29
N THR A 131 -3.50 6.28 0.66
CA THR A 131 -2.60 6.47 -0.50
C THR A 131 -3.31 6.90 -1.79
N GLY A 132 -4.65 7.02 -1.77
CA GLY A 132 -5.47 7.32 -2.94
C GLY A 132 -5.90 6.11 -3.77
N ALA A 133 -5.35 4.93 -3.52
CA ALA A 133 -5.69 3.73 -4.28
C ALA A 133 -7.08 3.16 -3.94
N HIS A 134 -7.58 3.37 -2.73
CA HIS A 134 -8.88 2.85 -2.31
C HIS A 134 -10.04 3.54 -3.04
N ALA A 135 -11.03 2.77 -3.49
CA ALA A 135 -12.17 3.28 -4.26
C ALA A 135 -12.94 4.40 -3.53
N SER A 136 -13.14 4.30 -2.22
CA SER A 136 -13.81 5.34 -1.44
C SER A 136 -13.05 6.67 -1.46
N THR A 137 -11.72 6.63 -1.36
CA THR A 137 -10.87 7.83 -1.44
C THR A 137 -10.97 8.46 -2.83
N GLN A 138 -10.94 7.65 -3.89
CA GLN A 138 -11.09 8.14 -5.26
C GLN A 138 -12.47 8.79 -5.49
N MET A 139 -13.53 8.19 -4.94
CA MET A 139 -14.89 8.77 -5.01
C MET A 139 -14.96 10.12 -4.30
N CYS A 140 -14.38 10.23 -3.10
CA CYS A 140 -14.32 11.49 -2.37
C CYS A 140 -13.53 12.56 -3.11
N LEU A 141 -12.36 12.21 -3.67
CA LEU A 141 -11.55 13.11 -4.49
C LEU A 141 -12.30 13.59 -5.74
N ALA A 142 -13.00 12.70 -6.43
CA ALA A 142 -13.82 13.06 -7.58
C ALA A 142 -15.00 13.97 -7.21
N ALA A 143 -15.58 13.79 -6.00
CA ALA A 143 -16.63 14.67 -5.48
C ALA A 143 -16.06 16.05 -5.12
N LEU A 144 -14.88 16.13 -4.49
CA LEU A 144 -14.22 17.40 -4.18
C LEU A 144 -13.95 18.22 -5.45
N GLU A 145 -13.57 17.57 -6.54
CA GLU A 145 -13.35 18.23 -7.85
C GLU A 145 -14.58 18.99 -8.36
N GLN A 146 -15.76 18.52 -8.00
CA GLN A 146 -17.04 19.13 -8.40
C GLN A 146 -17.58 20.15 -7.39
N LEU A 147 -17.29 19.94 -6.10
CA LEU A 147 -17.93 20.67 -5.01
C LEU A 147 -17.10 21.86 -4.53
N VAL A 148 -15.77 21.75 -4.51
CA VAL A 148 -14.89 22.79 -3.96
C VAL A 148 -14.94 24.06 -4.80
N GLN A 149 -15.21 25.17 -4.11
CA GLN A 149 -15.17 26.50 -4.69
C GLN A 149 -13.95 27.30 -4.17
N PRO A 150 -13.46 28.28 -4.92
CA PRO A 150 -12.37 29.13 -4.47
C PRO A 150 -12.68 29.82 -3.15
N GLY A 151 -11.79 29.66 -2.17
CA GLY A 151 -11.91 30.27 -0.86
C GLY A 151 -12.72 29.48 0.18
N ASP A 152 -13.24 28.30 -0.16
CA ASP A 152 -13.98 27.46 0.77
C ASP A 152 -13.15 27.08 2.00
N PHE A 153 -13.85 26.91 3.13
CA PHE A 153 -13.31 26.27 4.33
C PHE A 153 -13.66 24.77 4.29
N VAL A 154 -12.68 23.92 4.52
CA VAL A 154 -12.84 22.45 4.50
C VAL A 154 -12.54 21.87 5.86
N LEU A 155 -13.45 21.00 6.36
CA LEU A 155 -13.24 20.17 7.53
C LEU A 155 -13.21 18.70 7.08
N ASP A 156 -12.07 18.04 7.33
CA ASP A 156 -11.80 16.65 6.97
C ASP A 156 -11.77 15.79 8.23
N LEU A 157 -12.80 14.97 8.43
CA LEU A 157 -12.94 14.10 9.60
C LEU A 157 -12.44 12.69 9.24
N GLY A 158 -11.44 12.21 9.97
CA GLY A 158 -10.71 10.99 9.65
C GLY A 158 -9.69 11.28 8.53
N SER A 159 -8.91 12.34 8.68
CA SER A 159 -8.06 12.89 7.60
C SER A 159 -6.91 11.96 7.18
N GLY A 160 -6.45 11.07 8.07
CA GLY A 160 -5.38 10.12 7.80
C GLY A 160 -4.14 10.80 7.21
N SER A 161 -3.82 10.48 5.96
CA SER A 161 -2.72 11.09 5.21
C SER A 161 -2.92 12.58 4.85
N GLY A 162 -4.11 13.14 5.10
CA GLY A 162 -4.50 14.48 4.69
C GLY A 162 -4.88 14.62 3.22
N ILE A 163 -5.00 13.51 2.49
CA ILE A 163 -5.19 13.52 1.02
C ILE A 163 -6.39 14.36 0.56
N LEU A 164 -7.54 14.28 1.27
CA LEU A 164 -8.74 15.03 0.89
C LEU A 164 -8.59 16.52 1.16
N SER A 165 -8.03 16.88 2.32
CA SER A 165 -7.69 18.26 2.68
C SER A 165 -6.72 18.88 1.67
N ILE A 166 -5.65 18.16 1.33
CA ILE A 166 -4.64 18.61 0.36
C ILE A 166 -5.27 18.79 -1.02
N ALA A 167 -6.08 17.83 -1.47
CA ALA A 167 -6.78 17.91 -2.75
C ALA A 167 -7.71 19.13 -2.81
N ALA A 168 -8.48 19.38 -1.75
CA ALA A 168 -9.38 20.52 -1.67
C ALA A 168 -8.61 21.86 -1.78
N LEU A 169 -7.50 22.00 -1.05
CA LEU A 169 -6.63 23.18 -1.14
C LEU A 169 -6.03 23.35 -2.54
N ARG A 170 -5.58 22.25 -3.15
CA ARG A 170 -5.05 22.28 -4.54
C ARG A 170 -6.14 22.62 -5.56
N LEU A 171 -7.40 22.36 -5.27
CA LEU A 171 -8.56 22.75 -6.10
C LEU A 171 -8.98 24.21 -5.89
N GLY A 172 -8.47 24.89 -4.85
CA GLY A 172 -8.69 26.31 -4.62
C GLY A 172 -9.43 26.64 -3.32
N ALA A 173 -9.65 25.69 -2.41
CA ALA A 173 -10.13 25.99 -1.06
C ALA A 173 -9.18 26.97 -0.36
N GLY A 174 -9.75 27.84 0.48
CA GLY A 174 -8.99 28.87 1.19
C GLY A 174 -8.22 28.33 2.39
N CYS A 175 -8.80 27.39 3.10
CA CYS A 175 -8.13 26.69 4.20
C CYS A 175 -8.81 25.33 4.48
N ALA A 176 -8.06 24.44 5.14
CA ALA A 176 -8.55 23.13 5.56
C ALA A 176 -8.08 22.77 6.96
N ILE A 177 -8.92 22.06 7.69
CA ILE A 177 -8.59 21.42 8.97
C ILE A 177 -8.83 19.92 8.82
N GLY A 178 -7.78 19.13 8.99
CA GLY A 178 -7.85 17.66 9.09
C GLY A 178 -7.87 17.25 10.57
N VAL A 179 -8.77 16.34 10.91
CA VAL A 179 -8.88 15.78 12.27
C VAL A 179 -8.87 14.26 12.18
N ASP A 180 -8.04 13.61 13.00
CA ASP A 180 -7.94 12.16 13.07
C ASP A 180 -7.78 11.69 14.51
N ILE A 181 -8.23 10.45 14.82
CA ILE A 181 -8.05 9.84 16.13
C ILE A 181 -6.65 9.23 16.30
N ASP A 182 -5.95 8.94 15.19
CA ASP A 182 -4.59 8.44 15.24
C ASP A 182 -3.61 9.62 15.35
N PRO A 183 -2.89 9.75 16.46
CA PRO A 183 -1.95 10.87 16.65
C PRO A 183 -0.82 10.92 15.62
N LYS A 184 -0.54 9.82 14.92
CA LYS A 184 0.46 9.80 13.84
C LYS A 184 -0.03 10.51 12.57
N SER A 185 -1.33 10.60 12.39
CA SER A 185 -1.93 11.25 11.22
C SER A 185 -1.57 12.74 11.13
N GLU A 186 -1.44 13.42 12.28
CA GLU A 186 -1.09 14.85 12.32
C GLU A 186 0.25 15.13 11.64
N ASP A 187 1.31 14.43 12.02
CA ASP A 187 2.64 14.64 11.45
C ASP A 187 2.67 14.25 9.97
N ILE A 188 2.08 13.13 9.61
CA ILE A 188 2.05 12.63 8.23
C ILE A 188 1.25 13.57 7.31
N ALA A 189 0.10 14.04 7.75
CA ALA A 189 -0.69 14.98 6.97
C ALA A 189 0.05 16.32 6.76
N ARG A 190 0.81 16.78 7.77
CA ARG A 190 1.66 17.97 7.63
C ARG A 190 2.82 17.77 6.65
N GLU A 191 3.49 16.61 6.70
CA GLU A 191 4.56 16.28 5.77
C GLU A 191 4.03 16.21 4.33
N ASN A 192 2.89 15.54 4.12
CA ASN A 192 2.25 15.50 2.83
C ASN A 192 1.81 16.90 2.33
N ALA A 193 1.26 17.74 3.23
CA ALA A 193 0.91 19.11 2.87
C ALA A 193 2.13 19.94 2.44
N ALA A 194 3.24 19.80 3.14
CA ALA A 194 4.50 20.47 2.80
C ALA A 194 5.01 20.06 1.41
N MET A 195 4.90 18.77 1.02
CA MET A 195 5.23 18.30 -0.32
C MET A 195 4.39 18.96 -1.43
N ASN A 196 3.20 19.42 -1.09
CA ASN A 196 2.30 20.14 -2.00
C ASN A 196 2.45 21.68 -1.95
N GLY A 197 3.43 22.18 -1.19
CA GLY A 197 3.67 23.61 -1.00
C GLY A 197 2.62 24.29 -0.11
N LEU A 198 1.93 23.53 0.74
CA LEU A 198 0.93 23.99 1.69
C LEU A 198 1.55 24.10 3.08
N ASP A 199 1.35 25.21 3.74
CA ASP A 199 1.87 25.50 5.09
C ASP A 199 0.76 25.62 6.13
N ALA A 200 1.15 25.86 7.39
CA ALA A 200 0.21 25.97 8.51
C ALA A 200 -0.74 27.19 8.42
N SER A 201 -0.55 28.10 7.47
CA SER A 201 -1.48 29.21 7.26
C SER A 201 -2.77 28.78 6.54
N VAL A 202 -2.71 27.69 5.77
CA VAL A 202 -3.85 27.17 4.99
C VAL A 202 -4.27 25.77 5.41
N PHE A 203 -3.40 24.98 6.04
CA PHE A 203 -3.71 23.62 6.49
C PHE A 203 -3.28 23.39 7.95
N THR A 204 -4.21 22.85 8.73
CA THR A 204 -3.96 22.39 10.10
C THR A 204 -4.42 20.94 10.25
N ALA A 205 -3.55 20.08 10.79
CA ALA A 205 -3.91 18.72 11.20
C ALA A 205 -3.90 18.65 12.74
N GLN A 206 -4.87 17.90 13.31
CA GLN A 206 -5.06 17.73 14.76
C GLN A 206 -5.46 16.28 15.09
#